data_fe496b25cd29cea960db3206a006b238
#
_entry.id   fe496b25cd29cea960db3206a006b238
#
_cell.length_a   1.000
_cell.length_b   1.000
_cell.length_c   1.000
_cell.angle_alpha   90.00
_cell.angle_beta   90.00
_cell.angle_gamma   90.00
#
_symmetry.space_group_name_H-M   'P 1'
#
loop_
_entity.id
_entity.type
_entity.pdbx_description
1 polymer ?
#
loop_
_entity_poly.entity_id
_entity_poly.type
_entity_poly.pdbx_seq_one_letter_code
_entity_poly.pdbx_strand_id
1 'polypeptide(L)'
;MDSTLLLPDLASQYATASHSVSLRLLAYALQSFPLAEPFAPSPNRSETENLNILRLWADMLVARGENGAAASTWKQVAVWCHHLDDLQGATYALVQAHALLLPQIPPVEASETAAQLIKFLTRVPDSLEKSESMIVLAASLLELGDLRAAQILRGEAASSTARIRLDSALLQAKIFLAQGHEEQAQFFLDDLESNLGIFSDVQGARMTIGMFRLNLDQDSGNLAAALERAKKLYQQAKSEGLLLQRALLSATRTELSAEMHLDQDVIAYGIETLQLFDQLNLGETRRIGIKAILARSLARMGRAKKGIEYAEEVAAWAQSHDQLELEQEFTVIAADLAARDLQGIRAAGLYGCAADLYSEQPLLRARYLRKCAVQLVYSAGSDRETTIRWALSLLREAGDLLHGMERNGEVAAELSAWEFDRLWIRTRK
;
A
#
# COMPACT_ATOMS: atom_id res chain seq x y z
N MET A 1 14.58 0.01 -27.23
CA MET A 1 13.39 0.75 -27.71
C MET A 1 13.84 2.19 -27.88
N ASP A 2 14.17 2.58 -29.11
CA ASP A 2 14.80 3.87 -29.42
C ASP A 2 13.83 4.82 -30.16
N SER A 3 12.66 5.01 -29.67
CA SER A 3 11.80 6.12 -30.06
C SER A 3 10.91 6.45 -28.87
N THR A 4 10.89 7.71 -28.48
CA THR A 4 9.94 8.24 -27.49
C THR A 4 8.52 8.03 -28.05
N LEU A 5 7.88 6.92 -27.64
CA LEU A 5 6.47 6.70 -27.95
C LEU A 5 5.66 7.84 -27.36
N LEU A 6 4.84 8.47 -28.17
CA LEU A 6 3.88 9.45 -27.69
C LEU A 6 2.79 8.74 -26.86
N LEU A 7 2.22 9.41 -25.88
CA LEU A 7 1.20 8.83 -25.00
C LEU A 7 0.00 8.20 -25.74
N PRO A 8 -0.53 8.79 -26.83
CA PRO A 8 -1.60 8.17 -27.63
C PRO A 8 -1.20 6.84 -28.27
N ASP A 9 0.02 6.76 -28.85
CA ASP A 9 0.51 5.54 -29.48
C ASP A 9 0.73 4.42 -28.44
N LEU A 10 1.27 4.79 -27.28
CA LEU A 10 1.45 3.86 -26.16
C LEU A 10 0.11 3.34 -25.64
N ALA A 11 -0.89 4.21 -25.46
CA ALA A 11 -2.22 3.83 -25.00
C ALA A 11 -2.94 2.93 -26.00
N SER A 12 -2.78 3.17 -27.31
CA SER A 12 -3.33 2.31 -28.36
C SER A 12 -2.69 0.91 -28.34
N GLN A 13 -1.36 0.82 -28.20
CA GLN A 13 -0.66 -0.45 -28.06
C GLN A 13 -1.04 -1.19 -26.79
N TYR A 14 -1.19 -0.46 -25.67
CA TYR A 14 -1.60 -1.03 -24.40
C TYR A 14 -2.99 -1.69 -24.48
N ALA A 15 -3.95 -1.04 -25.11
CA ALA A 15 -5.33 -1.52 -25.25
C ALA A 15 -5.45 -2.87 -25.98
N THR A 16 -4.49 -3.21 -26.85
CA THR A 16 -4.50 -4.44 -27.67
C THR A 16 -3.45 -5.47 -27.27
N ALA A 17 -2.64 -5.18 -26.26
CA ALA A 17 -1.50 -6.01 -25.87
C ALA A 17 -1.90 -7.28 -25.11
N SER A 18 -1.08 -8.32 -25.21
CA SER A 18 -1.15 -9.46 -24.27
C SER A 18 -0.77 -9.04 -22.86
N HIS A 19 -1.13 -9.84 -21.86
CA HIS A 19 -0.92 -9.49 -20.45
C HIS A 19 0.54 -9.11 -20.12
N SER A 20 1.51 -9.93 -20.53
CA SER A 20 2.93 -9.64 -20.27
C SER A 20 3.45 -8.40 -21.02
N VAL A 21 2.92 -8.14 -22.22
CA VAL A 21 3.25 -6.94 -23.00
C VAL A 21 2.61 -5.71 -22.35
N SER A 22 1.34 -5.80 -21.90
CA SER A 22 0.66 -4.71 -21.18
C SER A 22 1.43 -4.30 -19.93
N LEU A 23 1.94 -5.25 -19.14
CA LEU A 23 2.75 -4.95 -17.96
C LEU A 23 4.05 -4.20 -18.29
N ARG A 24 4.70 -4.52 -19.43
CA ARG A 24 5.89 -3.78 -19.87
C ARG A 24 5.55 -2.38 -20.38
N LEU A 25 4.46 -2.24 -21.12
CA LEU A 25 3.98 -0.94 -21.59
C LEU A 25 3.54 -0.05 -20.43
N LEU A 26 2.87 -0.62 -19.42
CA LEU A 26 2.50 0.11 -18.19
C LEU A 26 3.74 0.57 -17.42
N ALA A 27 4.76 -0.28 -17.27
CA ALA A 27 6.02 0.09 -16.65
C ALA A 27 6.74 1.22 -17.42
N TYR A 28 6.74 1.16 -18.76
CA TYR A 28 7.27 2.23 -19.60
C TYR A 28 6.47 3.53 -19.45
N ALA A 29 5.14 3.45 -19.39
CA ALA A 29 4.28 4.61 -19.18
C ALA A 29 4.60 5.31 -17.85
N LEU A 30 4.70 4.52 -16.76
CA LEU A 30 5.05 5.03 -15.43
C LEU A 30 6.40 5.74 -15.38
N GLN A 31 7.38 5.25 -16.13
CA GLN A 31 8.71 5.86 -16.22
C GLN A 31 8.72 7.16 -17.06
N SER A 32 7.92 7.20 -18.14
CA SER A 32 8.02 8.22 -19.17
C SER A 32 7.07 9.39 -18.96
N PHE A 33 5.96 9.19 -18.27
CA PHE A 33 4.91 10.19 -18.09
C PHE A 33 4.68 10.50 -16.60
N PRO A 34 5.05 11.71 -16.14
CA PRO A 34 4.75 12.14 -14.78
C PRO A 34 3.23 12.36 -14.62
N LEU A 35 2.65 11.79 -13.56
CA LEU A 35 1.23 11.98 -13.21
C LEU A 35 1.08 13.21 -12.29
N ALA A 36 1.56 14.37 -12.75
CA ALA A 36 1.52 15.58 -11.93
C ALA A 36 0.13 16.24 -11.88
N GLU A 37 -0.69 16.02 -12.91
CA GLU A 37 -2.04 16.60 -13.02
C GLU A 37 -3.03 15.56 -13.58
N PRO A 38 -4.34 15.69 -13.26
CA PRO A 38 -5.36 14.84 -13.86
C PRO A 38 -5.33 14.96 -15.39
N PHE A 39 -5.43 13.83 -16.09
CA PHE A 39 -5.49 13.86 -17.55
C PHE A 39 -6.73 14.61 -18.02
N ALA A 40 -6.52 15.67 -18.82
CA ALA A 40 -7.57 16.39 -19.50
C ALA A 40 -7.66 15.93 -20.98
N PRO A 41 -8.84 15.45 -21.45
CA PRO A 41 -9.04 15.12 -22.85
C PRO A 41 -8.76 16.32 -23.75
N SER A 42 -8.05 16.10 -24.85
CA SER A 42 -7.71 17.15 -25.80
C SER A 42 -8.70 17.17 -26.98
N PRO A 43 -9.22 18.35 -27.36
CA PRO A 43 -10.10 18.47 -28.53
C PRO A 43 -9.40 18.18 -29.88
N ASN A 44 -8.06 18.16 -29.86
CA ASN A 44 -7.25 17.86 -31.06
C ASN A 44 -6.99 16.36 -31.26
N ARG A 45 -7.51 15.49 -30.37
CA ARG A 45 -7.40 14.03 -30.45
C ARG A 45 -8.75 13.42 -30.77
N SER A 46 -8.73 12.26 -31.43
CA SER A 46 -9.96 11.49 -31.59
C SER A 46 -10.54 11.05 -30.24
N GLU A 47 -11.84 10.80 -30.20
CA GLU A 47 -12.53 10.32 -29.01
C GLU A 47 -11.96 8.99 -28.52
N THR A 48 -11.65 8.08 -29.45
CA THR A 48 -11.01 6.77 -29.16
C THR A 48 -9.62 6.94 -28.56
N GLU A 49 -8.81 7.86 -29.07
CA GLU A 49 -7.49 8.15 -28.49
C GLU A 49 -7.59 8.68 -27.06
N ASN A 50 -8.49 9.64 -26.82
CA ASN A 50 -8.74 10.16 -25.49
C ASN A 50 -9.19 9.04 -24.52
N LEU A 51 -10.08 8.15 -24.97
CA LEU A 51 -10.59 7.04 -24.18
C LEU A 51 -9.46 6.04 -23.83
N ASN A 52 -8.62 5.65 -24.79
CA ASN A 52 -7.50 4.75 -24.54
C ASN A 52 -6.48 5.35 -23.58
N ILE A 53 -6.22 6.65 -23.69
CA ILE A 53 -5.33 7.36 -22.76
C ILE A 53 -5.94 7.37 -21.35
N LEU A 54 -7.22 7.66 -21.19
CA LEU A 54 -7.89 7.63 -19.88
C LEU A 54 -7.84 6.25 -19.24
N ARG A 55 -8.03 5.16 -20.00
CA ARG A 55 -7.92 3.79 -19.53
C ARG A 55 -6.48 3.50 -19.03
N LEU A 56 -5.48 3.79 -19.85
CA LEU A 56 -4.07 3.63 -19.44
C LEU A 56 -3.74 4.48 -18.20
N TRP A 57 -4.25 5.72 -18.14
CA TRP A 57 -4.04 6.61 -17.00
C TRP A 57 -4.63 6.06 -15.70
N ALA A 58 -5.84 5.49 -15.76
CA ALA A 58 -6.45 4.83 -14.63
C ALA A 58 -5.60 3.65 -14.11
N ASP A 59 -5.07 2.81 -15.02
CA ASP A 59 -4.21 1.69 -14.65
C ASP A 59 -2.85 2.15 -14.08
N MET A 60 -2.31 3.27 -14.57
CA MET A 60 -1.12 3.90 -13.99
C MET A 60 -1.39 4.37 -12.55
N LEU A 61 -2.54 4.96 -12.28
CA LEU A 61 -2.95 5.38 -10.92
C LEU A 61 -3.12 4.18 -9.99
N VAL A 62 -3.72 3.08 -10.47
CA VAL A 62 -3.80 1.81 -9.71
C VAL A 62 -2.39 1.29 -9.36
N ALA A 63 -1.48 1.26 -10.34
CA ALA A 63 -0.12 0.81 -10.12
C ALA A 63 0.62 1.68 -9.08
N ARG A 64 0.31 2.98 -9.02
CA ARG A 64 0.84 3.91 -8.00
C ARG A 64 0.20 3.75 -6.62
N GLY A 65 -0.92 3.01 -6.52
CA GLY A 65 -1.69 2.87 -5.28
C GLY A 65 -2.67 4.02 -5.02
N GLU A 66 -2.95 4.86 -6.02
CA GLU A 66 -3.86 6.01 -5.94
C GLU A 66 -5.29 5.58 -6.31
N ASN A 67 -5.85 4.61 -5.56
CA ASN A 67 -7.12 3.94 -5.89
C ASN A 67 -8.31 4.92 -6.01
N GLY A 68 -8.38 5.96 -5.18
CA GLY A 68 -9.45 6.96 -5.26
C GLY A 68 -9.40 7.78 -6.55
N ALA A 69 -8.21 8.23 -6.98
CA ALA A 69 -8.00 8.93 -8.24
C ALA A 69 -8.24 8.00 -9.44
N ALA A 70 -7.80 6.74 -9.35
CA ALA A 70 -8.06 5.73 -10.38
C ALA A 70 -9.57 5.48 -10.55
N ALA A 71 -10.33 5.32 -9.47
CA ALA A 71 -11.77 5.14 -9.51
C ALA A 71 -12.48 6.37 -10.11
N SER A 72 -12.04 7.57 -9.76
CA SER A 72 -12.52 8.82 -10.39
C SER A 72 -12.28 8.84 -11.91
N THR A 73 -11.09 8.42 -12.33
CA THR A 73 -10.73 8.33 -13.75
C THR A 73 -11.58 7.28 -14.47
N TRP A 74 -11.80 6.10 -13.85
CA TRP A 74 -12.72 5.10 -14.41
C TRP A 74 -14.16 5.60 -14.54
N LYS A 75 -14.64 6.41 -13.60
CA LYS A 75 -15.98 7.07 -13.74
C LYS A 75 -15.99 8.04 -14.93
N GLN A 76 -14.90 8.76 -15.19
CA GLN A 76 -14.78 9.60 -16.40
C GLN A 76 -14.79 8.74 -17.66
N VAL A 77 -14.07 7.62 -17.70
CA VAL A 77 -14.14 6.64 -18.81
C VAL A 77 -15.57 6.22 -19.06
N ALA A 78 -16.36 5.91 -18.01
CA ALA A 78 -17.76 5.52 -18.15
C ALA A 78 -18.63 6.63 -18.78
N VAL A 79 -18.44 7.89 -18.38
CA VAL A 79 -19.13 9.04 -18.97
C VAL A 79 -18.79 9.18 -20.46
N TRP A 80 -17.51 9.06 -20.82
CA TRP A 80 -17.09 9.11 -22.22
C TRP A 80 -17.67 7.98 -23.07
N CYS A 81 -17.63 6.73 -22.57
CA CYS A 81 -18.25 5.60 -23.24
C CYS A 81 -19.76 5.81 -23.43
N HIS A 82 -20.46 6.39 -22.43
CA HIS A 82 -21.87 6.71 -22.55
C HIS A 82 -22.14 7.76 -23.64
N HIS A 83 -21.32 8.81 -23.79
CA HIS A 83 -21.44 9.79 -24.86
C HIS A 83 -21.21 9.19 -26.25
N LEU A 84 -20.46 8.10 -26.33
CA LEU A 84 -20.19 7.35 -27.57
C LEU A 84 -21.21 6.23 -27.83
N ASP A 85 -22.29 6.13 -27.06
CA ASP A 85 -23.25 5.02 -27.07
C ASP A 85 -22.60 3.63 -26.82
N ASP A 86 -21.39 3.60 -26.22
CA ASP A 86 -20.70 2.38 -25.82
C ASP A 86 -21.14 1.95 -24.41
N LEU A 87 -22.30 1.28 -24.35
CA LEU A 87 -22.83 0.76 -23.08
C LEU A 87 -21.92 -0.30 -22.45
N GLN A 88 -21.19 -1.07 -23.26
CA GLN A 88 -20.27 -2.11 -22.80
C GLN A 88 -19.09 -1.50 -22.07
N GLY A 89 -18.38 -0.57 -22.72
CA GLY A 89 -17.27 0.16 -22.12
C GLY A 89 -17.67 0.97 -20.89
N ALA A 90 -18.86 1.59 -20.91
CA ALA A 90 -19.38 2.32 -19.75
C ALA A 90 -19.61 1.38 -18.54
N THR A 91 -20.21 0.22 -18.77
CA THR A 91 -20.46 -0.77 -17.69
C THR A 91 -19.14 -1.35 -17.16
N TYR A 92 -18.19 -1.69 -18.03
CA TYR A 92 -16.85 -2.12 -17.67
C TYR A 92 -16.16 -1.10 -16.76
N ALA A 93 -16.16 0.17 -17.16
CA ALA A 93 -15.52 1.23 -16.40
C ALA A 93 -16.16 1.45 -15.01
N LEU A 94 -17.48 1.34 -14.89
CA LEU A 94 -18.17 1.42 -13.60
C LEU A 94 -17.84 0.24 -12.69
N VAL A 95 -17.68 -0.96 -13.25
CA VAL A 95 -17.27 -2.15 -12.48
C VAL A 95 -15.83 -1.98 -11.96
N GLN A 96 -14.91 -1.48 -12.78
CA GLN A 96 -13.53 -1.19 -12.33
C GLN A 96 -13.53 -0.14 -11.20
N ALA A 97 -14.29 0.95 -11.36
CA ALA A 97 -14.40 1.97 -10.32
C ALA A 97 -14.98 1.41 -9.01
N HIS A 98 -15.99 0.54 -9.09
CA HIS A 98 -16.58 -0.13 -7.92
C HIS A 98 -15.56 -1.00 -7.19
N ALA A 99 -14.84 -1.86 -7.91
CA ALA A 99 -13.84 -2.75 -7.33
C ALA A 99 -12.73 -1.98 -6.58
N LEU A 100 -12.28 -0.83 -7.13
CA LEU A 100 -11.26 0.01 -6.50
C LEU A 100 -11.76 0.73 -5.23
N LEU A 101 -13.05 1.04 -5.15
CA LEU A 101 -13.65 1.71 -4.00
C LEU A 101 -14.14 0.74 -2.92
N LEU A 102 -14.23 -0.56 -3.22
CA LEU A 102 -14.78 -1.57 -2.32
C LEU A 102 -14.22 -1.50 -0.89
N PRO A 103 -12.91 -1.32 -0.66
CA PRO A 103 -12.36 -1.22 0.69
C PRO A 103 -12.72 0.08 1.43
N GLN A 104 -13.26 1.09 0.72
CA GLN A 104 -13.50 2.44 1.25
C GLN A 104 -14.97 2.75 1.50
N ILE A 105 -15.89 1.92 0.99
CA ILE A 105 -17.34 2.12 1.11
C ILE A 105 -17.96 1.10 2.07
N PRO A 106 -19.04 1.46 2.77
CA PRO A 106 -19.74 0.52 3.64
C PRO A 106 -20.24 -0.72 2.88
N PRO A 107 -20.16 -1.93 3.47
CA PRO A 107 -20.54 -3.18 2.79
C PRO A 107 -21.98 -3.19 2.23
N VAL A 108 -22.92 -2.49 2.89
CA VAL A 108 -24.31 -2.38 2.42
C VAL A 108 -24.37 -1.59 1.12
N GLU A 109 -23.72 -0.42 1.06
CA GLU A 109 -23.67 0.43 -0.13
C GLU A 109 -22.92 -0.29 -1.28
N ALA A 110 -21.84 -1.00 -0.96
CA ALA A 110 -21.10 -1.83 -1.91
C ALA A 110 -22.00 -2.91 -2.54
N SER A 111 -22.79 -3.62 -1.71
CA SER A 111 -23.71 -4.66 -2.17
C SER A 111 -24.85 -4.10 -3.04
N GLU A 112 -25.39 -2.94 -2.68
CA GLU A 112 -26.42 -2.25 -3.47
C GLU A 112 -25.89 -1.83 -4.84
N THR A 113 -24.67 -1.26 -4.87
CA THR A 113 -24.00 -0.88 -6.11
C THR A 113 -23.70 -2.09 -6.99
N ALA A 114 -23.19 -3.19 -6.41
CA ALA A 114 -22.97 -4.44 -7.13
C ALA A 114 -24.27 -4.98 -7.76
N ALA A 115 -25.37 -4.96 -7.01
CA ALA A 115 -26.68 -5.40 -7.51
C ALA A 115 -27.19 -4.53 -8.69
N GLN A 116 -26.91 -3.23 -8.69
CA GLN A 116 -27.22 -2.36 -9.81
C GLN A 116 -26.36 -2.68 -11.04
N LEU A 117 -25.05 -2.90 -10.85
CA LEU A 117 -24.12 -3.27 -11.92
C LEU A 117 -24.51 -4.60 -12.56
N ILE A 118 -24.97 -5.59 -11.79
CA ILE A 118 -25.52 -6.84 -12.33
C ILE A 118 -26.71 -6.57 -13.27
N LYS A 119 -27.63 -5.69 -12.87
CA LYS A 119 -28.77 -5.30 -13.73
C LYS A 119 -28.32 -4.62 -15.03
N PHE A 120 -27.27 -3.83 -15.01
CA PHE A 120 -26.70 -3.28 -16.24
C PHE A 120 -26.08 -4.38 -17.11
N LEU A 121 -25.29 -5.29 -16.52
CA LEU A 121 -24.67 -6.40 -17.25
C LEU A 121 -25.69 -7.29 -17.98
N THR A 122 -26.90 -7.48 -17.42
CA THR A 122 -27.94 -8.27 -18.10
C THR A 122 -28.47 -7.61 -19.39
N ARG A 123 -28.25 -6.29 -19.54
CA ARG A 123 -28.68 -5.52 -20.72
C ARG A 123 -27.61 -5.36 -21.79
N VAL A 124 -26.36 -5.63 -21.40
CA VAL A 124 -25.20 -5.52 -22.30
C VAL A 124 -25.12 -6.79 -23.15
N PRO A 125 -24.92 -6.67 -24.49
CA PRO A 125 -24.66 -7.84 -25.35
C PRO A 125 -23.41 -8.61 -24.91
N ASP A 126 -23.35 -9.90 -25.29
CA ASP A 126 -22.19 -10.72 -24.98
C ASP A 126 -20.95 -10.19 -25.69
N SER A 127 -19.92 -9.94 -24.90
CA SER A 127 -18.66 -9.34 -25.33
C SER A 127 -17.51 -9.70 -24.38
N LEU A 128 -16.31 -9.35 -24.78
CA LEU A 128 -15.12 -9.52 -23.96
C LEU A 128 -15.23 -8.66 -22.67
N GLU A 129 -15.55 -7.36 -22.81
CA GLU A 129 -15.70 -6.44 -21.69
C GLU A 129 -16.81 -6.87 -20.74
N LYS A 130 -17.92 -7.44 -21.23
CA LYS A 130 -18.95 -8.02 -20.37
C LYS A 130 -18.41 -9.18 -19.53
N SER A 131 -17.68 -10.09 -20.16
CA SER A 131 -17.09 -11.24 -19.47
C SER A 131 -16.05 -10.81 -18.42
N GLU A 132 -15.19 -9.86 -18.74
CA GLU A 132 -14.24 -9.27 -17.79
C GLU A 132 -14.97 -8.59 -16.64
N SER A 133 -16.00 -7.80 -16.92
CA SER A 133 -16.84 -7.15 -15.91
C SER A 133 -17.51 -8.16 -14.97
N MET A 134 -18.00 -9.27 -15.50
CA MET A 134 -18.60 -10.35 -14.69
C MET A 134 -17.57 -10.97 -13.74
N ILE A 135 -16.34 -11.22 -14.19
CA ILE A 135 -15.27 -11.77 -13.35
C ILE A 135 -14.87 -10.80 -12.24
N VAL A 136 -14.67 -9.52 -12.57
CA VAL A 136 -14.29 -8.49 -11.59
C VAL A 136 -15.40 -8.29 -10.55
N LEU A 137 -16.66 -8.24 -11.00
CA LEU A 137 -17.80 -8.09 -10.09
C LEU A 137 -18.03 -9.33 -9.23
N ALA A 138 -17.80 -10.53 -9.78
CA ALA A 138 -17.86 -11.78 -9.02
C ALA A 138 -16.76 -11.83 -7.94
N ALA A 139 -15.55 -11.31 -8.21
CA ALA A 139 -14.51 -11.15 -7.21
C ALA A 139 -14.92 -10.18 -6.10
N SER A 140 -15.53 -9.03 -6.46
CA SER A 140 -16.05 -8.07 -5.48
C SER A 140 -17.16 -8.67 -4.59
N LEU A 141 -18.06 -9.46 -5.17
CA LEU A 141 -19.13 -10.15 -4.41
C LEU A 141 -18.55 -11.20 -3.45
N LEU A 142 -17.49 -11.89 -3.88
CA LEU A 142 -16.79 -12.84 -3.00
C LEU A 142 -16.19 -12.13 -1.79
N GLU A 143 -15.58 -10.97 -1.96
CA GLU A 143 -15.06 -10.14 -0.86
C GLU A 143 -16.18 -9.63 0.07
N LEU A 144 -17.36 -9.38 -0.47
CA LEU A 144 -18.57 -9.04 0.30
C LEU A 144 -19.23 -10.24 0.98
N GLY A 145 -18.72 -11.47 0.76
CA GLY A 145 -19.23 -12.71 1.34
C GLY A 145 -20.41 -13.33 0.56
N ASP A 146 -20.82 -12.78 -0.59
CA ASP A 146 -21.86 -13.36 -1.42
C ASP A 146 -21.32 -14.41 -2.39
N LEU A 147 -20.96 -15.57 -1.83
CA LEU A 147 -20.44 -16.73 -2.56
C LEU A 147 -21.35 -17.20 -3.69
N ARG A 148 -22.68 -17.15 -3.46
CA ARG A 148 -23.65 -17.65 -4.42
C ARG A 148 -23.70 -16.77 -5.67
N ALA A 149 -23.82 -15.46 -5.48
CA ALA A 149 -23.83 -14.50 -6.60
C ALA A 149 -22.49 -14.51 -7.36
N ALA A 150 -21.35 -14.60 -6.63
CA ALA A 150 -20.04 -14.73 -7.23
C ALA A 150 -19.93 -15.97 -8.12
N GLN A 151 -20.42 -17.11 -7.67
CA GLN A 151 -20.38 -18.38 -8.43
C GLN A 151 -21.26 -18.34 -9.68
N ILE A 152 -22.45 -17.72 -9.59
CA ILE A 152 -23.36 -17.57 -10.74
C ILE A 152 -22.71 -16.68 -11.79
N LEU A 153 -22.25 -15.48 -11.44
CA LEU A 153 -21.62 -14.55 -12.38
C LEU A 153 -20.37 -15.13 -13.04
N ARG A 154 -19.51 -15.83 -12.26
CA ARG A 154 -18.38 -16.51 -12.83
C ARG A 154 -18.80 -17.58 -13.85
N GLY A 155 -19.88 -18.34 -13.57
CA GLY A 155 -20.40 -19.36 -14.47
C GLY A 155 -20.97 -18.79 -15.76
N GLU A 156 -21.54 -17.58 -15.72
CA GLU A 156 -22.08 -16.87 -16.88
C GLU A 156 -21.03 -16.15 -17.71
N ALA A 157 -19.84 -15.88 -17.15
CA ALA A 157 -18.76 -15.27 -17.88
C ALA A 157 -18.32 -16.13 -19.07
N ALA A 158 -18.42 -15.59 -20.28
CA ALA A 158 -18.03 -16.30 -21.49
C ALA A 158 -16.51 -16.57 -21.49
N SER A 159 -16.10 -17.82 -21.64
CA SER A 159 -14.68 -18.23 -21.68
C SER A 159 -14.05 -18.00 -23.07
N SER A 160 -14.27 -16.80 -23.64
CA SER A 160 -13.92 -16.50 -25.04
C SER A 160 -12.41 -16.32 -25.27
N THR A 161 -11.67 -15.81 -24.29
CA THR A 161 -10.23 -15.58 -24.38
C THR A 161 -9.45 -16.37 -23.34
N ALA A 162 -8.17 -16.64 -23.63
CA ALA A 162 -7.28 -17.32 -22.69
C ALA A 162 -7.14 -16.56 -21.36
N ARG A 163 -7.14 -15.22 -21.40
CA ARG A 163 -7.08 -14.36 -20.20
C ARG A 163 -8.31 -14.55 -19.32
N ILE A 164 -9.51 -14.43 -19.87
CA ILE A 164 -10.77 -14.63 -19.11
C ILE A 164 -10.84 -16.04 -18.52
N ARG A 165 -10.38 -17.05 -19.27
CA ARG A 165 -10.30 -18.43 -18.75
C ARG A 165 -9.41 -18.52 -17.52
N LEU A 166 -8.25 -17.85 -17.54
CA LEU A 166 -7.33 -17.81 -16.40
C LEU A 166 -7.97 -17.12 -15.20
N ASP A 167 -8.51 -15.91 -15.39
CA ASP A 167 -9.10 -15.13 -14.30
C ASP A 167 -10.33 -15.83 -13.71
N SER A 168 -11.18 -16.44 -14.55
CA SER A 168 -12.32 -17.27 -14.13
C SER A 168 -11.87 -18.50 -13.35
N ALA A 169 -10.76 -19.13 -13.75
CA ALA A 169 -10.21 -20.28 -13.07
C ALA A 169 -9.62 -19.90 -11.69
N LEU A 170 -8.89 -18.81 -11.62
CA LEU A 170 -8.36 -18.30 -10.35
C LEU A 170 -9.48 -17.88 -9.38
N LEU A 171 -10.55 -17.26 -9.89
CA LEU A 171 -11.73 -16.96 -9.11
C LEU A 171 -12.41 -18.24 -8.58
N GLN A 172 -12.45 -19.33 -9.39
CA GLN A 172 -12.95 -20.62 -8.91
C GLN A 172 -12.11 -21.18 -7.75
N ALA A 173 -10.79 -21.06 -7.83
CA ALA A 173 -9.92 -21.45 -6.73
C ALA A 173 -10.21 -20.63 -5.45
N LYS A 174 -10.41 -19.30 -5.57
CA LYS A 174 -10.84 -18.45 -4.45
C LYS A 174 -12.18 -18.90 -3.86
N ILE A 175 -13.16 -19.25 -4.70
CA ILE A 175 -14.46 -19.74 -4.25
C ILE A 175 -14.30 -21.06 -3.47
N PHE A 176 -13.47 -22.00 -3.93
CA PHE A 176 -13.19 -23.23 -3.17
C PHE A 176 -12.60 -22.95 -1.81
N LEU A 177 -11.66 -22.00 -1.71
CA LEU A 177 -11.08 -21.59 -0.42
C LEU A 177 -12.09 -20.97 0.50
N ALA A 178 -12.93 -20.06 0.01
CA ALA A 178 -14.00 -19.44 0.79
C ALA A 178 -15.06 -20.46 1.27
N GLN A 179 -15.16 -21.61 0.60
CA GLN A 179 -15.99 -22.75 1.01
C GLN A 179 -15.27 -23.71 1.98
N GLY A 180 -14.01 -23.48 2.31
CA GLY A 180 -13.18 -24.36 3.12
C GLY A 180 -12.65 -25.61 2.39
N HIS A 181 -12.68 -25.63 1.06
CA HIS A 181 -12.25 -26.74 0.22
C HIS A 181 -10.79 -26.54 -0.26
N GLU A 182 -9.85 -26.43 0.65
CA GLU A 182 -8.44 -26.11 0.36
C GLU A 182 -7.77 -27.11 -0.57
N GLU A 183 -7.98 -28.42 -0.36
CA GLU A 183 -7.40 -29.48 -1.21
C GLU A 183 -7.87 -29.36 -2.67
N GLN A 184 -9.15 -29.01 -2.87
CA GLN A 184 -9.71 -28.83 -4.22
C GLN A 184 -9.12 -27.58 -4.89
N ALA A 185 -8.94 -26.50 -4.14
CA ALA A 185 -8.31 -25.30 -4.65
C ALA A 185 -6.84 -25.57 -5.07
N GLN A 186 -6.08 -26.29 -4.26
CA GLN A 186 -4.69 -26.65 -4.58
C GLN A 186 -4.62 -27.56 -5.81
N PHE A 187 -5.42 -28.62 -5.85
CA PHE A 187 -5.48 -29.52 -7.01
C PHE A 187 -5.80 -28.76 -8.30
N PHE A 188 -6.76 -27.82 -8.22
CA PHE A 188 -7.15 -27.02 -9.36
C PHE A 188 -6.04 -26.08 -9.84
N LEU A 189 -5.29 -25.49 -8.92
CA LEU A 189 -4.13 -24.66 -9.25
C LEU A 189 -2.96 -25.47 -9.83
N ASP A 190 -2.74 -26.71 -9.35
CA ASP A 190 -1.73 -27.63 -9.89
C ASP A 190 -2.07 -28.04 -11.32
N ASP A 191 -3.36 -28.29 -11.62
CA ASP A 191 -3.84 -28.57 -12.97
C ASP A 191 -3.62 -27.38 -13.91
N LEU A 192 -3.95 -26.15 -13.47
CA LEU A 192 -3.69 -24.94 -14.24
C LEU A 192 -2.19 -24.75 -14.54
N GLU A 193 -1.33 -24.98 -13.56
CA GLU A 193 0.13 -24.87 -13.73
C GLU A 193 0.69 -25.92 -14.70
N SER A 194 0.13 -27.14 -14.64
CA SER A 194 0.52 -28.24 -15.54
C SER A 194 0.06 -28.00 -16.98
N ASN A 195 -1.00 -27.26 -17.18
CA ASN A 195 -1.63 -26.98 -18.46
C ASN A 195 -1.37 -25.57 -19.00
N LEU A 196 -0.27 -24.92 -18.59
CA LEU A 196 0.07 -23.54 -19.02
C LEU A 196 0.10 -23.37 -20.55
N GLY A 197 0.39 -24.44 -21.32
CA GLY A 197 0.43 -24.39 -22.78
C GLY A 197 -0.90 -24.06 -23.47
N ILE A 198 -2.03 -24.07 -22.74
CA ILE A 198 -3.34 -23.65 -23.28
C ILE A 198 -3.47 -22.13 -23.38
N PHE A 199 -2.60 -21.38 -22.69
CA PHE A 199 -2.62 -19.93 -22.69
C PHE A 199 -1.66 -19.37 -23.75
N SER A 200 -2.11 -18.38 -24.49
CA SER A 200 -1.28 -17.69 -25.49
C SER A 200 -0.12 -16.91 -24.87
N ASP A 201 -0.30 -16.40 -23.65
CA ASP A 201 0.74 -15.73 -22.85
C ASP A 201 1.11 -16.63 -21.66
N VAL A 202 1.95 -17.61 -21.90
CA VAL A 202 2.41 -18.58 -20.88
C VAL A 202 3.17 -17.90 -19.75
N GLN A 203 3.96 -16.85 -20.04
CA GLN A 203 4.72 -16.11 -19.04
C GLN A 203 3.79 -15.34 -18.11
N GLY A 204 2.86 -14.58 -18.68
CA GLY A 204 1.84 -13.87 -17.92
C GLY A 204 0.98 -14.80 -17.06
N ALA A 205 0.51 -15.91 -17.63
CA ALA A 205 -0.28 -16.90 -16.90
C ALA A 205 0.48 -17.50 -15.71
N ARG A 206 1.74 -17.91 -15.92
CA ARG A 206 2.61 -18.42 -14.84
C ARG A 206 2.80 -17.42 -13.73
N MET A 207 3.08 -16.17 -14.08
CA MET A 207 3.26 -15.09 -13.10
C MET A 207 1.97 -14.88 -12.30
N THR A 208 0.81 -14.81 -12.96
CA THR A 208 -0.49 -14.61 -12.33
C THR A 208 -0.84 -15.74 -11.37
N ILE A 209 -0.66 -17.00 -11.76
CA ILE A 209 -0.89 -18.17 -10.89
C ILE A 209 0.09 -18.12 -9.69
N GLY A 210 1.35 -17.82 -9.95
CA GLY A 210 2.37 -17.71 -8.91
C GLY A 210 2.03 -16.62 -7.87
N MET A 211 1.58 -15.44 -8.31
CA MET A 211 1.11 -14.36 -7.44
C MET A 211 -0.13 -14.77 -6.64
N PHE A 212 -1.05 -15.47 -7.27
CA PHE A 212 -2.23 -16.00 -6.59
C PHE A 212 -1.84 -16.97 -5.46
N ARG A 213 -0.95 -17.91 -5.72
CA ARG A 213 -0.44 -18.84 -4.69
C ARG A 213 0.32 -18.11 -3.57
N LEU A 214 1.05 -17.05 -3.92
CA LEU A 214 1.72 -16.21 -2.93
C LEU A 214 0.71 -15.60 -1.94
N ASN A 215 -0.37 -15.03 -2.47
CA ASN A 215 -1.44 -14.47 -1.63
C ASN A 215 -2.07 -15.56 -0.74
N LEU A 216 -2.28 -16.78 -1.27
CA LEU A 216 -2.80 -17.89 -0.47
C LEU A 216 -1.87 -18.29 0.68
N ASP A 217 -0.57 -18.36 0.42
CA ASP A 217 0.42 -18.65 1.47
C ASP A 217 0.39 -17.56 2.56
N GLN A 218 0.19 -16.29 2.17
CA GLN A 218 0.03 -15.17 3.11
C GLN A 218 -1.27 -15.28 3.92
N ASP A 219 -2.40 -15.47 3.27
CA ASP A 219 -3.72 -15.55 3.90
C ASP A 219 -3.81 -16.74 4.88
N SER A 220 -3.12 -17.85 4.58
CA SER A 220 -3.01 -19.00 5.46
C SER A 220 -1.98 -18.83 6.59
N GLY A 221 -1.30 -17.68 6.67
CA GLY A 221 -0.26 -17.41 7.66
C GLY A 221 1.05 -18.19 7.45
N ASN A 222 1.22 -18.86 6.31
CA ASN A 222 2.47 -19.58 5.99
C ASN A 222 3.53 -18.63 5.42
N LEU A 223 3.96 -17.67 6.25
CA LEU A 223 4.86 -16.59 5.85
C LEU A 223 6.19 -17.08 5.26
N ALA A 224 6.71 -18.21 5.73
CA ALA A 224 7.95 -18.78 5.22
C ALA A 224 7.80 -19.27 3.76
N ALA A 225 6.72 -19.98 3.46
CA ALA A 225 6.42 -20.41 2.09
C ALA A 225 6.14 -19.22 1.17
N ALA A 226 5.38 -18.23 1.67
CA ALA A 226 5.11 -16.99 0.97
C ALA A 226 6.40 -16.25 0.60
N LEU A 227 7.34 -16.10 1.55
CA LEU A 227 8.62 -15.44 1.30
C LEU A 227 9.46 -16.18 0.26
N GLU A 228 9.56 -17.50 0.34
CA GLU A 228 10.30 -18.31 -0.66
C GLU A 228 9.65 -18.25 -2.05
N ARG A 229 8.32 -18.23 -2.12
CA ARG A 229 7.59 -18.04 -3.38
C ARG A 229 7.82 -16.63 -3.94
N ALA A 230 7.75 -15.60 -3.11
CA ALA A 230 8.03 -14.22 -3.51
C ALA A 230 9.45 -14.06 -4.07
N LYS A 231 10.45 -14.71 -3.46
CA LYS A 231 11.83 -14.74 -3.96
C LYS A 231 11.93 -15.38 -5.35
N LYS A 232 11.27 -16.51 -5.57
CA LYS A 232 11.25 -17.21 -6.88
C LYS A 232 10.58 -16.36 -7.95
N LEU A 233 9.40 -15.81 -7.65
CA LEU A 233 8.67 -14.94 -8.59
C LEU A 233 9.44 -13.66 -8.90
N TYR A 234 10.12 -13.08 -7.91
CA TYR A 234 11.00 -11.94 -8.12
C TYR A 234 12.12 -12.25 -9.11
N GLN A 235 12.79 -13.40 -8.99
CA GLN A 235 13.85 -13.81 -9.94
C GLN A 235 13.26 -14.04 -11.35
N GLN A 236 12.08 -14.65 -11.44
CA GLN A 236 11.38 -14.80 -12.69
C GLN A 236 11.04 -13.44 -13.31
N ALA A 237 10.41 -12.52 -12.56
CA ALA A 237 10.10 -11.17 -13.05
C ALA A 237 11.37 -10.42 -13.53
N LYS A 238 12.50 -10.62 -12.83
CA LYS A 238 13.79 -10.04 -13.21
C LYS A 238 14.30 -10.62 -14.54
N SER A 239 14.26 -11.94 -14.72
CA SER A 239 14.71 -12.60 -15.95
C SER A 239 13.83 -12.29 -17.16
N GLU A 240 12.53 -12.06 -16.95
CA GLU A 240 11.55 -11.74 -17.99
C GLU A 240 11.45 -10.23 -18.29
N GLY A 241 12.15 -9.38 -17.54
CA GLY A 241 12.13 -7.93 -17.71
C GLY A 241 10.81 -7.29 -17.30
N LEU A 242 10.06 -7.90 -16.37
CA LEU A 242 8.79 -7.42 -15.85
C LEU A 242 9.02 -6.47 -14.66
N LEU A 243 9.43 -5.22 -14.95
CA LEU A 243 9.93 -4.28 -13.95
C LEU A 243 8.89 -3.94 -12.88
N LEU A 244 7.62 -3.77 -13.25
CA LEU A 244 6.55 -3.46 -12.29
C LEU A 244 6.32 -4.63 -11.32
N GLN A 245 6.21 -5.87 -11.82
CA GLN A 245 6.07 -7.07 -10.98
C GLN A 245 7.29 -7.26 -10.08
N ARG A 246 8.49 -7.01 -10.60
CA ARG A 246 9.72 -7.03 -9.81
C ARG A 246 9.65 -6.05 -8.65
N ALA A 247 9.15 -4.84 -8.88
CA ALA A 247 9.00 -3.81 -7.84
C ALA A 247 7.97 -4.22 -6.77
N LEU A 248 6.80 -4.71 -7.21
CA LEU A 248 5.75 -5.19 -6.30
C LEU A 248 6.21 -6.39 -5.47
N LEU A 249 6.84 -7.39 -6.11
CA LEU A 249 7.39 -8.56 -5.42
C LEU A 249 8.53 -8.20 -4.44
N SER A 250 9.31 -7.16 -4.75
CA SER A 250 10.31 -6.64 -3.81
C SER A 250 9.65 -6.03 -2.58
N ALA A 251 8.52 -5.31 -2.75
CA ALA A 251 7.73 -4.79 -1.64
C ALA A 251 7.15 -5.92 -0.78
N THR A 252 6.52 -6.92 -1.41
CA THR A 252 5.98 -8.09 -0.69
C THR A 252 7.07 -8.84 0.09
N ARG A 253 8.28 -9.00 -0.48
CA ARG A 253 9.42 -9.58 0.25
C ARG A 253 9.81 -8.75 1.47
N THR A 254 9.76 -7.43 1.37
CA THR A 254 10.05 -6.52 2.48
C THR A 254 9.00 -6.66 3.58
N GLU A 255 7.71 -6.69 3.22
CA GLU A 255 6.59 -6.85 4.12
C GLU A 255 6.63 -8.18 4.86
N LEU A 256 6.76 -9.30 4.14
CA LEU A 256 6.88 -10.64 4.71
C LEU A 256 8.08 -10.78 5.65
N SER A 257 9.24 -10.22 5.25
CA SER A 257 10.43 -10.21 6.10
C SER A 257 10.21 -9.39 7.38
N ALA A 258 9.43 -8.31 7.32
CA ALA A 258 9.09 -7.48 8.48
C ALA A 258 8.17 -8.23 9.45
N GLU A 259 7.15 -8.93 8.95
CA GLU A 259 6.26 -9.78 9.75
C GLU A 259 7.01 -10.93 10.43
N MET A 260 8.01 -11.49 9.75
CA MET A 260 8.90 -12.51 10.30
C MET A 260 10.04 -11.96 11.16
N HIS A 261 10.10 -10.65 11.40
CA HIS A 261 11.17 -9.98 12.14
C HIS A 261 12.60 -10.23 11.60
N LEU A 262 12.73 -10.44 10.30
CA LEU A 262 14.01 -10.63 9.60
C LEU A 262 14.61 -9.27 9.21
N ASP A 263 15.03 -8.47 10.19
CA ASP A 263 15.40 -7.06 10.01
C ASP A 263 16.53 -6.83 8.98
N GLN A 264 17.47 -7.75 8.83
CA GLN A 264 18.52 -7.64 7.80
C GLN A 264 17.94 -7.76 6.38
N ASP A 265 17.04 -8.70 6.17
CA ASP A 265 16.35 -8.92 4.89
C ASP A 265 15.42 -7.73 4.58
N VAL A 266 14.71 -7.21 5.60
CA VAL A 266 13.90 -5.99 5.47
C VAL A 266 14.72 -4.83 4.94
N ILE A 267 15.91 -4.60 5.48
CA ILE A 267 16.76 -3.49 5.03
C ILE A 267 17.23 -3.72 3.60
N ALA A 268 17.68 -4.94 3.27
CA ALA A 268 18.17 -5.26 1.94
C ALA A 268 17.07 -5.11 0.87
N TYR A 269 15.90 -5.74 1.10
CA TYR A 269 14.79 -5.71 0.15
C TYR A 269 14.09 -4.35 0.12
N GLY A 270 13.93 -3.67 1.26
CA GLY A 270 13.29 -2.37 1.33
C GLY A 270 14.06 -1.27 0.60
N ILE A 271 15.39 -1.27 0.68
CA ILE A 271 16.22 -0.33 -0.11
C ILE A 271 16.07 -0.61 -1.61
N GLU A 272 16.11 -1.89 -2.02
CA GLU A 272 15.89 -2.28 -3.42
C GLU A 272 14.47 -1.87 -3.88
N THR A 273 13.47 -2.06 -3.01
CA THR A 273 12.08 -1.66 -3.30
C THR A 273 11.97 -0.16 -3.56
N LEU A 274 12.55 0.67 -2.70
CA LEU A 274 12.55 2.13 -2.89
C LEU A 274 13.21 2.54 -4.21
N GLN A 275 14.33 1.94 -4.58
CA GLN A 275 15.02 2.19 -5.85
C GLN A 275 14.14 1.82 -7.05
N LEU A 276 13.44 0.69 -6.99
CA LEU A 276 12.51 0.26 -8.05
C LEU A 276 11.28 1.17 -8.13
N PHE A 277 10.77 1.62 -6.99
CA PHE A 277 9.65 2.56 -6.92
C PHE A 277 10.03 3.92 -7.50
N ASP A 278 11.24 4.42 -7.22
CA ASP A 278 11.76 5.64 -7.81
C ASP A 278 11.94 5.51 -9.32
N GLN A 279 12.48 4.37 -9.79
CA GLN A 279 12.63 4.09 -11.21
C GLN A 279 11.29 4.07 -11.96
N LEU A 280 10.22 3.63 -11.31
CA LEU A 280 8.86 3.53 -11.88
C LEU A 280 8.00 4.75 -11.57
N ASN A 281 8.50 5.77 -10.88
CA ASN A 281 7.72 6.89 -10.38
C ASN A 281 6.43 6.46 -9.65
N LEU A 282 6.52 5.37 -8.86
CA LEU A 282 5.37 4.92 -8.08
C LEU A 282 5.01 5.92 -6.99
N GLY A 283 3.72 5.96 -6.63
CA GLY A 283 3.15 6.96 -5.74
C GLY A 283 3.83 7.06 -4.36
N GLU A 284 3.73 8.23 -3.75
CA GLU A 284 4.34 8.53 -2.47
C GLU A 284 3.83 7.59 -1.36
N THR A 285 2.54 7.28 -1.36
CA THR A 285 1.91 6.36 -0.40
C THR A 285 2.62 5.00 -0.33
N ARG A 286 2.97 4.41 -1.50
CA ARG A 286 3.71 3.14 -1.54
C ARG A 286 5.11 3.27 -0.95
N ARG A 287 5.81 4.37 -1.24
CA ARG A 287 7.15 4.64 -0.70
C ARG A 287 7.13 4.84 0.80
N ILE A 288 6.13 5.57 1.30
CA ILE A 288 5.94 5.80 2.75
C ILE A 288 5.71 4.48 3.49
N GLY A 289 4.90 3.57 2.96
CA GLY A 289 4.72 2.23 3.55
C GLY A 289 6.06 1.48 3.72
N ILE A 290 6.91 1.47 2.69
CA ILE A 290 8.23 0.83 2.77
C ILE A 290 9.18 1.57 3.73
N LYS A 291 9.18 2.92 3.74
CA LYS A 291 9.97 3.72 4.68
C LYS A 291 9.55 3.47 6.12
N ALA A 292 8.25 3.31 6.39
CA ALA A 292 7.72 2.97 7.70
C ALA A 292 8.28 1.61 8.19
N ILE A 293 8.24 0.59 7.33
CA ILE A 293 8.81 -0.74 7.62
C ILE A 293 10.31 -0.64 7.89
N LEU A 294 11.05 0.08 7.03
CA LEU A 294 12.49 0.29 7.19
C LEU A 294 12.84 1.03 8.49
N ALA A 295 12.10 2.08 8.85
CA ALA A 295 12.32 2.85 10.07
C ALA A 295 12.16 1.97 11.32
N ARG A 296 11.09 1.14 11.39
CA ARG A 296 10.88 0.20 12.49
C ARG A 296 12.02 -0.82 12.60
N SER A 297 12.45 -1.40 11.48
CA SER A 297 13.54 -2.39 11.46
C SER A 297 14.89 -1.78 11.83
N LEU A 298 15.19 -0.58 11.31
CA LEU A 298 16.41 0.17 11.66
C LEU A 298 16.43 0.57 13.14
N ALA A 299 15.25 0.91 13.71
CA ALA A 299 15.09 1.20 15.14
C ALA A 299 15.41 -0.03 16.01
N ARG A 300 14.87 -1.22 15.64
CA ARG A 300 15.20 -2.48 16.33
C ARG A 300 16.69 -2.81 16.27
N MET A 301 17.33 -2.58 15.11
CA MET A 301 18.76 -2.82 14.92
C MET A 301 19.69 -1.73 15.50
N GLY A 302 19.15 -0.65 16.02
CA GLY A 302 19.93 0.49 16.54
C GLY A 302 20.66 1.29 15.44
N ARG A 303 20.26 1.19 14.16
CA ARG A 303 20.86 1.94 13.05
C ARG A 303 20.20 3.32 12.92
N ALA A 304 20.65 4.27 13.74
CA ALA A 304 19.95 5.52 13.96
C ALA A 304 19.86 6.42 12.72
N LYS A 305 20.96 6.71 12.03
CA LYS A 305 21.04 7.78 11.02
C LYS A 305 19.94 7.67 9.95
N LYS A 306 19.86 6.53 9.25
CA LYS A 306 18.83 6.31 8.23
C LYS A 306 17.44 6.08 8.82
N GLY A 307 17.38 5.47 10.01
CA GLY A 307 16.13 5.26 10.72
C GLY A 307 15.43 6.57 11.08
N ILE A 308 16.19 7.58 11.51
CA ILE A 308 15.68 8.93 11.80
C ILE A 308 15.12 9.58 10.52
N GLU A 309 15.90 9.58 9.43
CA GLU A 309 15.48 10.16 8.16
C GLU A 309 14.15 9.57 7.69
N TYR A 310 14.03 8.24 7.66
CA TYR A 310 12.80 7.59 7.23
C TYR A 310 11.63 7.83 8.19
N ALA A 311 11.87 7.81 9.51
CA ALA A 311 10.82 8.05 10.48
C ALA A 311 10.27 9.48 10.39
N GLU A 312 11.12 10.50 10.22
CA GLU A 312 10.69 11.88 10.04
C GLU A 312 9.92 12.08 8.73
N GLU A 313 10.34 11.44 7.63
CA GLU A 313 9.62 11.50 6.36
C GLU A 313 8.22 10.88 6.48
N VAL A 314 8.09 9.75 7.20
CA VAL A 314 6.79 9.11 7.47
C VAL A 314 5.92 9.99 8.35
N ALA A 315 6.47 10.58 9.42
CA ALA A 315 5.73 11.46 10.32
C ALA A 315 5.22 12.72 9.57
N ALA A 316 6.07 13.35 8.76
CA ALA A 316 5.69 14.53 7.97
C ALA A 316 4.59 14.21 6.94
N TRP A 317 4.68 13.05 6.29
CA TRP A 317 3.64 12.59 5.37
C TRP A 317 2.32 12.33 6.11
N ALA A 318 2.38 11.65 7.26
CA ALA A 318 1.22 11.36 8.10
C ALA A 318 0.52 12.64 8.56
N GLN A 319 1.27 13.65 8.98
CA GLN A 319 0.76 14.98 9.34
C GLN A 319 0.02 15.64 8.18
N SER A 320 0.58 15.59 6.96
CA SER A 320 -0.04 16.20 5.77
C SER A 320 -1.30 15.47 5.28
N HIS A 321 -1.54 14.24 5.78
CA HIS A 321 -2.68 13.39 5.40
C HIS A 321 -3.63 13.10 6.59
N ASP A 322 -3.52 13.86 7.68
CA ASP A 322 -4.35 13.74 8.90
C ASP A 322 -4.34 12.32 9.51
N GLN A 323 -3.19 11.61 9.42
CA GLN A 323 -3.02 10.26 9.98
C GLN A 323 -2.33 10.33 11.35
N LEU A 324 -3.06 10.77 12.36
CA LEU A 324 -2.54 11.06 13.70
C LEU A 324 -1.78 9.89 14.34
N GLU A 325 -2.30 8.67 14.28
CA GLU A 325 -1.66 7.50 14.90
C GLU A 325 -0.28 7.21 14.27
N LEU A 326 -0.18 7.34 12.96
CA LEU A 326 1.06 7.13 12.23
C LEU A 326 2.07 8.25 12.54
N GLU A 327 1.62 9.51 12.61
CA GLU A 327 2.45 10.65 13.00
C GLU A 327 3.00 10.47 14.42
N GLN A 328 2.16 10.09 15.38
CA GLN A 328 2.53 9.81 16.75
C GLN A 328 3.62 8.74 16.84
N GLU A 329 3.40 7.59 16.20
CA GLU A 329 4.34 6.47 16.24
C GLU A 329 5.71 6.86 15.67
N PHE A 330 5.73 7.47 14.48
CA PHE A 330 6.99 7.73 13.79
C PHE A 330 7.74 8.95 14.36
N THR A 331 7.05 9.92 14.94
CA THR A 331 7.69 10.98 15.73
C THR A 331 8.43 10.40 16.94
N VAL A 332 7.84 9.44 17.63
CA VAL A 332 8.48 8.74 18.76
C VAL A 332 9.67 7.88 18.30
N ILE A 333 9.54 7.14 17.20
CA ILE A 333 10.65 6.34 16.65
C ILE A 333 11.82 7.25 16.30
N ALA A 334 11.58 8.38 15.64
CA ALA A 334 12.61 9.35 15.30
C ALA A 334 13.28 9.93 16.55
N ALA A 335 12.49 10.27 17.59
CA ALA A 335 13.00 10.80 18.86
C ALA A 335 13.88 9.78 19.59
N ASP A 336 13.44 8.53 19.71
CA ASP A 336 14.18 7.46 20.37
C ASP A 336 15.50 7.14 19.63
N LEU A 337 15.47 7.15 18.30
CA LEU A 337 16.68 6.95 17.49
C LEU A 337 17.66 8.13 17.61
N ALA A 338 17.16 9.38 17.58
CA ALA A 338 17.97 10.58 17.75
C ALA A 338 18.63 10.62 19.13
N ALA A 339 17.90 10.19 20.17
CA ALA A 339 18.46 10.07 21.51
C ALA A 339 19.59 9.04 21.59
N ARG A 340 19.44 7.87 20.95
CA ARG A 340 20.47 6.83 20.87
C ARG A 340 21.71 7.26 20.07
N ASP A 341 21.51 8.09 19.05
CA ASP A 341 22.57 8.66 18.20
C ASP A 341 23.22 9.91 18.81
N LEU A 342 22.94 10.20 20.07
CA LEU A 342 23.45 11.34 20.82
C LEU A 342 23.12 12.72 20.19
N GLN A 343 22.07 12.80 19.37
CA GLN A 343 21.54 14.03 18.79
C GLN A 343 20.55 14.69 19.76
N GLY A 344 21.01 15.05 20.96
CA GLY A 344 20.15 15.45 22.09
C GLY A 344 19.21 16.62 21.78
N ILE A 345 19.65 17.66 21.06
CA ILE A 345 18.79 18.78 20.67
C ILE A 345 17.65 18.32 19.76
N ARG A 346 17.96 17.49 18.75
CA ARG A 346 16.97 16.93 17.82
C ARG A 346 16.00 16.00 18.56
N ALA A 347 16.54 15.12 19.40
CA ALA A 347 15.73 14.25 20.25
C ALA A 347 14.77 15.00 21.17
N ALA A 348 15.26 16.08 21.81
CA ALA A 348 14.43 16.93 22.65
C ALA A 348 13.28 17.59 21.86
N GLY A 349 13.57 18.15 20.69
CA GLY A 349 12.54 18.71 19.80
C GLY A 349 11.48 17.68 19.42
N LEU A 350 11.90 16.50 18.99
CA LEU A 350 10.99 15.42 18.59
C LEU A 350 10.15 14.88 19.77
N TYR A 351 10.73 14.74 20.97
CA TYR A 351 9.95 14.39 22.17
C TYR A 351 8.97 15.49 22.57
N GLY A 352 9.31 16.78 22.36
CA GLY A 352 8.37 17.87 22.55
C GLY A 352 7.17 17.75 21.62
N CYS A 353 7.41 17.57 20.32
CA CYS A 353 6.35 17.31 19.34
C CYS A 353 5.51 16.07 19.73
N ALA A 354 6.15 14.98 20.15
CA ALA A 354 5.43 13.80 20.62
C ALA A 354 4.53 14.12 21.82
N ALA A 355 5.01 14.91 22.81
CA ALA A 355 4.19 15.29 23.94
C ALA A 355 2.94 16.09 23.53
N ASP A 356 3.05 16.96 22.52
CA ASP A 356 1.93 17.72 22.00
C ASP A 356 0.93 16.83 21.24
N LEU A 357 1.43 15.89 20.44
CA LEU A 357 0.60 14.90 19.70
C LEU A 357 -0.17 13.95 20.64
N TYR A 358 0.34 13.70 21.85
CA TYR A 358 -0.32 12.88 22.87
C TYR A 358 -1.06 13.73 23.93
N SER A 359 -1.53 14.94 23.58
CA SER A 359 -2.24 15.86 24.50
C SER A 359 -3.42 15.22 25.22
N GLU A 360 -4.18 14.38 24.53
CA GLU A 360 -5.34 13.65 25.06
C GLU A 360 -4.97 12.42 25.92
N GLN A 361 -3.69 12.03 25.97
CA GLN A 361 -3.20 10.86 26.68
C GLN A 361 -2.18 11.27 27.76
N PRO A 362 -2.63 11.67 28.97
CA PRO A 362 -1.79 12.30 29.98
C PRO A 362 -0.55 11.50 30.37
N LEU A 363 -0.63 10.16 30.41
CA LEU A 363 0.50 9.29 30.74
C LEU A 363 1.62 9.36 29.68
N LEU A 364 1.25 9.27 28.41
CA LEU A 364 2.21 9.34 27.30
C LEU A 364 2.77 10.75 27.17
N ARG A 365 1.93 11.78 27.30
CA ARG A 365 2.37 13.18 27.33
C ARG A 365 3.43 13.41 28.43
N ALA A 366 3.14 12.97 29.66
CA ALA A 366 4.10 13.10 30.77
C ALA A 366 5.42 12.36 30.49
N ARG A 367 5.34 11.15 29.91
CA ARG A 367 6.52 10.38 29.49
C ARG A 367 7.40 11.15 28.50
N TYR A 368 6.80 11.76 27.48
CA TYR A 368 7.56 12.45 26.44
C TYR A 368 8.07 13.82 26.92
N LEU A 369 7.32 14.56 27.75
CA LEU A 369 7.82 15.76 28.42
C LEU A 369 9.07 15.44 29.28
N ARG A 370 9.04 14.34 30.02
CA ARG A 370 10.18 13.87 30.83
C ARG A 370 11.38 13.54 29.95
N LYS A 371 11.18 12.75 28.86
CA LYS A 371 12.25 12.41 27.91
C LYS A 371 12.82 13.67 27.24
N CYS A 372 11.98 14.63 26.86
CA CYS A 372 12.40 15.93 26.33
C CYS A 372 13.32 16.67 27.31
N ALA A 373 12.90 16.80 28.56
CA ALA A 373 13.67 17.47 29.61
C ALA A 373 15.05 16.85 29.81
N VAL A 374 15.14 15.52 29.83
CA VAL A 374 16.42 14.78 29.95
C VAL A 374 17.35 15.08 28.76
N GLN A 375 16.83 15.04 27.52
CA GLN A 375 17.64 15.30 26.33
C GLN A 375 18.12 16.75 26.24
N LEU A 376 17.30 17.70 26.65
CA LEU A 376 17.71 19.11 26.77
C LEU A 376 18.95 19.26 27.67
N VAL A 377 18.95 18.62 28.83
CA VAL A 377 20.07 18.70 29.77
C VAL A 377 21.34 18.00 29.26
N TYR A 378 21.18 16.86 28.59
CA TYR A 378 22.31 16.18 27.94
C TYR A 378 22.97 17.02 26.84
N SER A 379 22.18 17.80 26.12
CA SER A 379 22.65 18.65 25.02
C SER A 379 22.95 20.10 25.42
N ALA A 380 22.83 20.44 26.72
CA ALA A 380 23.06 21.79 27.23
C ALA A 380 24.49 22.27 26.96
N GLY A 381 24.60 23.31 26.12
CA GLY A 381 25.87 23.96 25.79
C GLY A 381 26.17 25.12 26.74
N SER A 382 26.58 26.27 26.20
CA SER A 382 27.00 27.48 26.96
C SER A 382 25.85 28.11 27.80
N ASP A 383 24.61 27.95 27.39
CA ASP A 383 23.41 28.48 28.15
C ASP A 383 22.75 27.35 28.98
N ARG A 384 23.61 26.71 29.78
CA ARG A 384 23.20 25.56 30.59
C ARG A 384 22.12 25.89 31.63
N GLU A 385 22.22 27.06 32.26
CA GLU A 385 21.29 27.42 33.35
C GLU A 385 19.86 27.63 32.83
N THR A 386 19.69 28.32 31.71
CA THR A 386 18.40 28.51 31.07
C THR A 386 17.80 27.18 30.61
N THR A 387 18.64 26.33 30.03
CA THR A 387 18.24 24.97 29.57
C THR A 387 17.77 24.12 30.76
N ILE A 388 18.48 24.14 31.90
CA ILE A 388 18.08 23.42 33.11
C ILE A 388 16.75 23.98 33.68
N ARG A 389 16.57 25.31 33.70
CA ARG A 389 15.31 25.90 34.14
C ARG A 389 14.14 25.44 33.25
N TRP A 390 14.33 25.44 31.96
CA TRP A 390 13.31 24.94 31.03
C TRP A 390 13.03 23.43 31.21
N ALA A 391 14.03 22.59 31.29
CA ALA A 391 13.88 21.18 31.58
C ALA A 391 13.11 20.91 32.89
N LEU A 392 13.39 21.69 33.94
CA LEU A 392 12.63 21.61 35.21
C LEU A 392 11.18 22.06 35.09
N SER A 393 10.85 22.99 34.18
CA SER A 393 9.45 23.36 33.93
C SER A 393 8.66 22.25 33.23
N LEU A 394 9.29 21.58 32.24
CA LEU A 394 8.71 20.41 31.60
C LEU A 394 8.49 19.24 32.56
N LEU A 395 9.46 18.99 33.47
CA LEU A 395 9.30 18.00 34.53
C LEU A 395 8.21 18.35 35.54
N ARG A 396 7.98 19.63 35.80
CA ARG A 396 6.88 20.05 36.67
C ARG A 396 5.55 19.70 36.00
N GLU A 397 5.35 20.10 34.74
CA GLU A 397 4.16 19.76 33.97
C GLU A 397 3.93 18.24 33.92
N ALA A 398 4.98 17.44 33.60
CA ALA A 398 4.89 15.99 33.63
C ALA A 398 4.48 15.43 35.00
N GLY A 399 5.02 16.02 36.09
CA GLY A 399 4.68 15.63 37.45
C GLY A 399 3.23 15.95 37.80
N ASP A 400 2.73 17.13 37.40
CA ASP A 400 1.34 17.55 37.65
C ASP A 400 0.36 16.60 36.94
N LEU A 401 0.66 16.19 35.67
CA LEU A 401 -0.12 15.19 34.94
C LEU A 401 -0.15 13.85 35.67
N LEU A 402 1.01 13.32 36.06
CA LEU A 402 1.13 12.02 36.71
C LEU A 402 0.44 11.96 38.08
N HIS A 403 0.53 13.05 38.88
CA HIS A 403 -0.12 13.11 40.20
C HIS A 403 -1.64 13.26 40.12
N GLY A 404 -2.17 13.75 38.98
CA GLY A 404 -3.60 13.84 38.70
C GLY A 404 -4.27 12.53 38.29
N MET A 405 -3.49 11.46 38.07
CA MET A 405 -3.98 10.17 37.57
C MET A 405 -4.19 9.16 38.72
N GLU A 406 -5.10 8.21 38.48
CA GLU A 406 -5.23 7.05 39.37
C GLU A 406 -3.96 6.18 39.34
N ARG A 407 -3.48 5.79 40.52
CA ARG A 407 -2.26 5.01 40.66
C ARG A 407 -2.49 3.56 40.20
N ASN A 408 -1.93 3.23 39.06
CA ASN A 408 -1.74 1.86 38.57
C ASN A 408 -0.24 1.57 38.41
N GLY A 409 0.11 0.36 37.96
CA GLY A 409 1.51 -0.07 37.82
C GLY A 409 2.31 0.80 36.85
N GLU A 410 1.70 1.23 35.73
CA GLU A 410 2.36 2.07 34.73
C GLU A 410 2.59 3.51 35.24
N VAL A 411 1.60 4.11 35.88
CA VAL A 411 1.73 5.45 36.48
C VAL A 411 2.78 5.43 37.61
N ALA A 412 2.82 4.38 38.41
CA ALA A 412 3.84 4.25 39.47
C ALA A 412 5.26 4.13 38.88
N ALA A 413 5.42 3.39 37.79
CA ALA A 413 6.71 3.28 37.11
C ALA A 413 7.16 4.62 36.51
N GLU A 414 6.26 5.37 35.87
CA GLU A 414 6.57 6.69 35.31
C GLU A 414 6.84 7.74 36.41
N LEU A 415 6.13 7.69 37.53
CA LEU A 415 6.42 8.54 38.70
C LEU A 415 7.82 8.28 39.25
N SER A 416 8.23 7.01 39.39
CA SER A 416 9.57 6.66 39.85
C SER A 416 10.66 7.15 38.88
N ALA A 417 10.44 7.00 37.58
CA ALA A 417 11.34 7.54 36.56
C ALA A 417 11.39 9.07 36.56
N TRP A 418 10.24 9.74 36.77
CA TRP A 418 10.16 11.18 36.89
C TRP A 418 10.91 11.71 38.12
N GLU A 419 10.77 11.08 39.28
CA GLU A 419 11.49 11.46 40.50
C GLU A 419 13.00 11.32 40.30
N PHE A 420 13.45 10.22 39.68
CA PHE A 420 14.87 10.01 39.36
C PHE A 420 15.39 11.14 38.44
N ASP A 421 14.73 11.43 37.34
CA ASP A 421 15.18 12.44 36.38
C ASP A 421 15.17 13.83 37.00
N ARG A 422 14.17 14.14 37.83
CA ARG A 422 14.10 15.42 38.57
C ARG A 422 15.26 15.60 39.53
N LEU A 423 15.64 14.56 40.26
CA LEU A 423 16.80 14.57 41.14
C LEU A 423 18.11 14.72 40.34
N TRP A 424 18.25 13.92 39.29
CA TRP A 424 19.40 13.96 38.43
C TRP A 424 19.62 15.33 37.77
N ILE A 425 18.58 15.97 37.25
CA ILE A 425 18.67 17.30 36.63
C ILE A 425 19.05 18.37 37.70
N ARG A 426 18.51 18.26 38.90
CA ARG A 426 18.86 19.20 40.01
C ARG A 426 20.33 19.13 40.41
N THR A 427 20.96 17.95 40.32
CA THR A 427 22.41 17.80 40.62
C THR A 427 23.32 18.36 39.54
N ARG A 428 22.78 18.75 38.37
CA ARG A 428 23.51 19.33 37.25
C ARG A 428 23.51 20.87 37.25
N LYS A 429 22.77 21.48 38.20
CA LYS A 429 22.90 22.92 38.46
C LYS A 429 24.29 23.24 38.98
#